data_3541fc80294767db581f3af329e48aac
#
_entry.id   3541fc80294767db581f3af329e48aac
#
_cell.length_a   1.000
_cell.length_b   1.000
_cell.length_c   1.000
_cell.angle_alpha   90.00
_cell.angle_beta   90.00
_cell.angle_gamma   90.00
#
_symmetry.space_group_name_H-M   'P 1'
#
loop_
_entity.id
_entity.type
_entity.pdbx_description
1 polymer ?
#
loop_
_entity_poly.entity_id
_entity_poly.type
_entity_poly.pdbx_seq_one_letter_code
_entity_poly.pdbx_strand_id
1 'polypeptide(L)'
;MRRFPGYGDYIQPADKRPRRSFWTAAAFLYGEDLMDRIMISGVSSGCGKTTVVCAVLQTLVNRGWKTGACECGPDYIDPMFHSRIIGAKSANLDLHFFSENTLRFLLAKNAAGCDVSVIEGAMGFYDGAGLTTWKTSAYELALVTKTPVVLVVNARGAALSVLAVIEGFLCFRPESGIRGVILNQCTAMTYASLSAAIEERFGIRCFGFLPRLDECVLESRHLGLVTAGEIRDLREKMQTLAAQAEKTLDIDALLALAHEAEPLDYTPAVLPKKEKIRLAVARDNAFCFYYEDSLDAVREMGGELVPFSPITDGALPENIDGLYLGGGYPELYAKELGENASMRASVRAALERGVPCIAECGGFMYLTEAIGDEPMAGFLPGTCFDTGKLTRFGYVTLRAKKDNLLCRTGGEIAAHEFHHWDCTCPGDAFAAEKPTGRRWECAAASDTLYAGYPHFHFYSNLEFLYSFYDACIKEKHRHDGKY
;
A
#
# COMPACT_ATOMS: atom_id res chain seq x y z
N MET A 1 -7.69 65.23 -22.68
CA MET A 1 -8.27 64.45 -21.59
C MET A 1 -9.09 63.31 -22.19
N ARG A 2 -8.55 62.11 -22.27
CA ARG A 2 -9.29 60.87 -22.65
C ARG A 2 -9.24 59.90 -21.47
N ARG A 3 -10.43 59.55 -20.93
CA ARG A 3 -10.61 58.56 -19.84
C ARG A 3 -10.43 57.17 -20.41
N PHE A 4 -9.65 56.35 -19.71
CA PHE A 4 -9.55 54.89 -19.92
C PHE A 4 -10.77 54.21 -19.28
N PRO A 5 -11.38 53.19 -19.91
CA PRO A 5 -12.46 52.40 -19.31
C PRO A 5 -11.91 51.34 -18.34
N GLY A 6 -12.77 51.00 -17.36
CA GLY A 6 -12.51 50.23 -16.19
C GLY A 6 -12.20 48.74 -16.41
N TYR A 7 -11.62 48.18 -15.40
CA TYR A 7 -11.36 46.74 -15.18
C TYR A 7 -12.66 45.96 -15.25
N GLY A 8 -12.71 45.00 -16.19
CA GLY A 8 -13.76 44.01 -16.28
C GLY A 8 -13.65 42.99 -15.16
N ASP A 9 -14.80 42.65 -14.60
CA ASP A 9 -15.01 41.65 -13.56
C ASP A 9 -14.37 40.30 -13.94
N TYR A 10 -13.42 39.84 -13.14
CA TYR A 10 -12.99 38.44 -13.14
C TYR A 10 -14.13 37.61 -12.56
N ILE A 11 -14.91 36.97 -13.43
CA ILE A 11 -15.82 35.89 -13.04
C ILE A 11 -14.95 34.76 -12.53
N GLN A 12 -14.97 34.51 -11.23
CA GLN A 12 -14.43 33.28 -10.65
C GLN A 12 -15.16 32.10 -11.28
N PRO A 13 -14.46 31.02 -11.71
CA PRO A 13 -15.14 29.82 -12.18
C PRO A 13 -16.01 29.28 -11.05
N ALA A 14 -17.27 29.01 -11.34
CA ALA A 14 -18.22 28.42 -10.41
C ALA A 14 -17.62 27.13 -9.83
N ASP A 15 -17.68 27.00 -8.50
CA ASP A 15 -17.27 25.81 -7.77
C ASP A 15 -18.12 24.60 -8.26
N LYS A 16 -17.55 23.78 -9.13
CA LYS A 16 -18.24 22.62 -9.74
C LYS A 16 -18.35 21.43 -8.79
N ARG A 17 -17.97 21.58 -7.52
CA ARG A 17 -18.09 20.50 -6.53
C ARG A 17 -19.55 20.31 -6.15
N PRO A 18 -20.11 19.08 -6.26
CA PRO A 18 -21.42 18.81 -5.69
C PRO A 18 -21.34 19.02 -4.16
N ARG A 19 -22.19 19.91 -3.62
CA ARG A 19 -22.26 20.13 -2.16
C ARG A 19 -22.78 18.84 -1.52
N ARG A 20 -21.87 18.01 -0.99
CA ARG A 20 -22.24 16.90 -0.12
C ARG A 20 -22.64 17.45 1.24
N SER A 21 -23.84 17.09 1.69
CA SER A 21 -24.31 17.28 3.05
C SER A 21 -23.38 16.59 4.02
N PHE A 22 -23.04 17.27 5.13
CA PHE A 22 -22.18 16.79 6.21
C PHE A 22 -22.46 15.32 6.57
N TRP A 23 -21.42 14.47 6.44
CA TRP A 23 -21.42 13.10 6.92
C TRP A 23 -21.59 13.13 8.44
N THR A 24 -22.66 12.57 8.94
CA THR A 24 -22.87 12.43 10.38
C THR A 24 -22.11 11.21 10.87
N ALA A 25 -21.54 11.27 12.06
CA ALA A 25 -20.88 10.14 12.75
C ALA A 25 -21.78 8.88 12.82
N ALA A 26 -23.09 9.03 12.60
CA ALA A 26 -24.07 7.95 12.55
C ALA A 26 -23.95 7.07 11.27
N ALA A 27 -23.58 7.62 10.10
CA ALA A 27 -23.41 6.83 8.88
C ALA A 27 -22.24 5.82 9.03
N PHE A 28 -21.17 6.22 9.70
CA PHE A 28 -20.04 5.34 10.00
C PHE A 28 -20.39 4.16 10.93
N LEU A 29 -21.48 4.27 11.69
CA LEU A 29 -21.93 3.23 12.63
C LEU A 29 -22.91 2.22 12.00
N TYR A 30 -23.49 2.49 10.84
CA TYR A 30 -24.54 1.67 10.23
C TYR A 30 -24.19 1.05 8.87
N GLY A 31 -22.98 1.26 8.34
CA GLY A 31 -22.42 0.43 7.26
C GLY A 31 -23.03 0.55 5.87
N GLU A 32 -23.80 1.59 5.56
CA GLU A 32 -24.24 1.91 4.20
C GLU A 32 -23.54 3.20 3.72
N ASP A 33 -22.32 3.08 3.21
CA ASP A 33 -21.59 4.23 2.72
C ASP A 33 -21.61 4.32 1.20
N LEU A 34 -22.25 5.39 0.69
CA LEU A 34 -22.03 5.86 -0.68
C LEU A 34 -20.66 6.54 -0.74
N MET A 35 -19.68 5.86 -1.32
CA MET A 35 -18.36 6.44 -1.59
C MET A 35 -18.07 6.37 -3.10
N ASP A 36 -17.72 7.50 -3.68
CA ASP A 36 -17.30 7.57 -5.08
C ASP A 36 -15.99 6.84 -5.24
N ARG A 37 -15.99 5.81 -6.08
CA ARG A 37 -14.79 5.00 -6.31
C ARG A 37 -14.77 4.37 -7.70
N ILE A 38 -13.55 4.27 -8.25
CA ILE A 38 -13.28 3.53 -9.48
C ILE A 38 -12.07 2.62 -9.29
N MET A 39 -12.02 1.54 -10.05
CA MET A 39 -10.81 0.75 -10.20
C MET A 39 -10.20 1.00 -11.57
N ILE A 40 -8.89 1.27 -11.61
CA ILE A 40 -8.10 1.31 -12.82
C ILE A 40 -7.22 0.07 -12.83
N SER A 41 -7.49 -0.87 -13.72
CA SER A 41 -6.74 -2.12 -13.85
C SER A 41 -6.22 -2.29 -15.28
N GLY A 42 -5.40 -3.30 -15.52
CA GLY A 42 -4.76 -3.45 -16.82
C GLY A 42 -4.92 -4.84 -17.41
N VAL A 43 -4.69 -4.95 -18.72
CA VAL A 43 -4.70 -6.22 -19.43
C VAL A 43 -3.52 -7.13 -19.05
N SER A 44 -2.45 -6.57 -18.50
CA SER A 44 -1.26 -7.32 -18.06
C SER A 44 -0.36 -6.43 -17.20
N SER A 45 0.63 -7.05 -16.56
CA SER A 45 1.76 -6.30 -16.00
C SER A 45 2.47 -5.50 -17.12
N GLY A 46 2.95 -4.29 -16.80
CA GLY A 46 3.64 -3.42 -17.76
C GLY A 46 2.77 -2.74 -18.83
N CYS A 47 1.43 -2.88 -18.81
CA CYS A 47 0.55 -2.16 -19.74
C CYS A 47 0.43 -0.65 -19.45
N GLY A 48 1.02 -0.17 -18.34
CA GLY A 48 1.06 1.23 -17.93
C GLY A 48 -0.05 1.66 -16.97
N LYS A 49 -0.63 0.73 -16.22
CA LYS A 49 -1.63 1.02 -15.16
C LYS A 49 -1.18 2.13 -14.24
N THR A 50 -0.04 1.95 -13.59
CA THR A 50 0.48 2.91 -12.60
C THR A 50 0.68 4.28 -13.20
N THR A 51 1.17 4.39 -14.45
CA THR A 51 1.29 5.68 -15.13
C THR A 51 -0.08 6.37 -15.29
N VAL A 52 -1.11 5.60 -15.68
CA VAL A 52 -2.49 6.10 -15.81
C VAL A 52 -3.06 6.48 -14.45
N VAL A 53 -2.89 5.63 -13.43
CA VAL A 53 -3.37 5.90 -12.06
C VAL A 53 -2.72 7.16 -11.50
N CYS A 54 -1.39 7.27 -11.60
CA CYS A 54 -0.67 8.47 -11.17
C CYS A 54 -1.13 9.73 -11.90
N ALA A 55 -1.37 9.64 -13.21
CA ALA A 55 -1.90 10.75 -14.00
C ALA A 55 -3.28 11.19 -13.51
N VAL A 56 -4.19 10.24 -13.26
CA VAL A 56 -5.54 10.51 -12.74
C VAL A 56 -5.47 11.07 -11.32
N LEU A 57 -4.74 10.42 -10.40
CA LEU A 57 -4.60 10.87 -9.01
C LEU A 57 -4.03 12.29 -8.93
N GLN A 58 -2.92 12.56 -9.65
CA GLN A 58 -2.33 13.90 -9.63
C GLN A 58 -3.26 14.95 -10.23
N THR A 59 -4.01 14.62 -11.27
CA THR A 59 -5.02 15.50 -11.86
C THR A 59 -6.11 15.83 -10.85
N LEU A 60 -6.63 14.84 -10.13
CA LEU A 60 -7.65 15.03 -9.11
C LEU A 60 -7.14 15.92 -7.97
N VAL A 61 -5.93 15.65 -7.48
CA VAL A 61 -5.27 16.48 -6.45
C VAL A 61 -5.09 17.93 -6.95
N ASN A 62 -4.64 18.14 -8.20
CA ASN A 62 -4.49 19.47 -8.79
C ASN A 62 -5.83 20.20 -8.93
N ARG A 63 -6.93 19.48 -9.14
CA ARG A 63 -8.30 20.03 -9.14
C ARG A 63 -8.84 20.31 -7.72
N GLY A 64 -8.05 20.03 -6.67
CA GLY A 64 -8.43 20.26 -5.27
C GLY A 64 -9.32 19.18 -4.67
N TRP A 65 -9.43 17.99 -5.29
CA TRP A 65 -10.16 16.85 -4.73
C TRP A 65 -9.36 16.18 -3.64
N LYS A 66 -10.01 15.84 -2.54
CA LYS A 66 -9.43 14.94 -1.52
C LYS A 66 -9.51 13.51 -2.03
N THR A 67 -8.38 12.96 -2.40
CA THR A 67 -8.31 11.71 -3.14
C THR A 67 -7.80 10.58 -2.23
N GLY A 68 -8.58 9.48 -2.18
CA GLY A 68 -8.13 8.19 -1.67
C GLY A 68 -7.44 7.40 -2.79
N ALA A 69 -6.40 6.66 -2.45
CA ALA A 69 -5.72 5.74 -3.34
C ALA A 69 -5.60 4.38 -2.65
N CYS A 70 -6.00 3.30 -3.32
CA CYS A 70 -5.85 1.97 -2.77
C CYS A 70 -5.08 1.11 -3.76
N GLU A 71 -4.08 0.36 -3.28
CA GLU A 71 -3.35 -0.63 -4.06
C GLU A 71 -3.97 -2.01 -3.85
N CYS A 72 -4.22 -2.74 -4.94
CA CYS A 72 -4.60 -4.14 -4.90
C CYS A 72 -3.36 -4.99 -4.59
N GLY A 73 -3.34 -5.64 -3.42
CA GLY A 73 -2.22 -6.47 -3.02
C GLY A 73 -1.32 -5.86 -1.93
N PRO A 74 -0.22 -6.55 -1.60
CA PRO A 74 0.58 -6.27 -0.41
C PRO A 74 1.72 -5.28 -0.66
N ASP A 75 1.83 -4.67 -1.85
CA ASP A 75 2.94 -3.79 -2.21
C ASP A 75 2.99 -2.53 -1.34
N TYR A 76 4.19 -2.15 -0.91
CA TYR A 76 4.43 -0.92 -0.15
C TYR A 76 4.79 0.28 -1.03
N ILE A 77 5.32 0.02 -2.22
CA ILE A 77 5.96 1.06 -3.05
C ILE A 77 4.92 1.98 -3.68
N ASP A 78 3.89 1.42 -4.32
CA ASP A 78 2.84 2.21 -4.97
C ASP A 78 2.04 3.05 -3.94
N PRO A 79 1.60 2.53 -2.77
CA PRO A 79 1.00 3.35 -1.71
C PRO A 79 1.90 4.47 -1.16
N MET A 80 3.20 4.22 -0.99
CA MET A 80 4.14 5.27 -0.59
C MET A 80 4.28 6.34 -1.68
N PHE A 81 4.29 5.95 -2.95
CA PHE A 81 4.35 6.88 -4.06
C PHE A 81 3.09 7.77 -4.09
N HIS A 82 1.90 7.16 -4.01
CA HIS A 82 0.63 7.88 -4.00
C HIS A 82 0.55 8.87 -2.83
N SER A 83 1.06 8.50 -1.64
CA SER A 83 1.01 9.37 -0.47
C SER A 83 2.11 10.44 -0.46
N ARG A 84 3.38 10.07 -0.66
CA ARG A 84 4.52 11.00 -0.49
C ARG A 84 4.75 11.93 -1.69
N ILE A 85 4.47 11.45 -2.91
CA ILE A 85 4.74 12.18 -4.13
C ILE A 85 3.48 12.93 -4.58
N ILE A 86 2.34 12.25 -4.67
CA ILE A 86 1.07 12.80 -5.18
C ILE A 86 0.28 13.49 -4.07
N GLY A 87 0.32 12.98 -2.84
CA GLY A 87 -0.41 13.54 -1.69
C GLY A 87 -1.83 12.97 -1.54
N ALA A 88 -2.11 11.80 -2.12
CA ALA A 88 -3.34 11.05 -1.90
C ALA A 88 -3.28 10.26 -0.58
N LYS A 89 -4.41 10.03 0.08
CA LYS A 89 -4.49 9.12 1.22
C LYS A 89 -4.41 7.69 0.71
N SER A 90 -3.40 6.91 1.13
CA SER A 90 -3.12 5.58 0.56
C SER A 90 -3.30 4.44 1.55
N ALA A 91 -3.80 3.30 1.04
CA ALA A 91 -3.93 2.03 1.75
C ALA A 91 -3.78 0.83 0.81
N ASN A 92 -3.68 -0.37 1.39
CA ASN A 92 -3.68 -1.63 0.66
C ASN A 92 -5.02 -2.34 0.83
N LEU A 93 -5.50 -2.96 -0.24
CA LEU A 93 -6.67 -3.83 -0.26
C LEU A 93 -6.26 -5.20 -0.78
N ASP A 94 -6.28 -6.21 0.08
CA ASP A 94 -5.73 -7.53 -0.25
C ASP A 94 -6.62 -8.67 0.24
N LEU A 95 -7.16 -9.45 -0.69
CA LEU A 95 -8.03 -10.59 -0.40
C LEU A 95 -7.29 -11.83 0.15
N HIS A 96 -5.96 -11.83 0.14
CA HIS A 96 -5.19 -12.84 0.87
C HIS A 96 -5.13 -12.51 2.36
N PHE A 97 -5.01 -11.23 2.70
CA PHE A 97 -4.94 -10.78 4.09
C PHE A 97 -6.32 -10.70 4.75
N PHE A 98 -7.33 -10.26 4.01
CA PHE A 98 -8.58 -9.84 4.60
C PHE A 98 -9.77 -10.70 4.18
N SER A 99 -10.69 -10.94 5.11
CA SER A 99 -12.05 -11.34 4.75
C SER A 99 -12.72 -10.24 3.91
N GLU A 100 -13.72 -10.58 3.11
CA GLU A 100 -14.48 -9.62 2.33
C GLU A 100 -15.04 -8.47 3.19
N ASN A 101 -15.54 -8.80 4.39
CA ASN A 101 -16.06 -7.79 5.33
C ASN A 101 -14.95 -6.83 5.79
N THR A 102 -13.80 -7.36 6.21
CA THR A 102 -12.66 -6.55 6.64
C THR A 102 -12.15 -5.67 5.50
N LEU A 103 -12.09 -6.19 4.29
CA LEU A 103 -11.66 -5.47 3.11
C LEU A 103 -12.60 -4.29 2.78
N ARG A 104 -13.92 -4.51 2.80
CA ARG A 104 -14.92 -3.45 2.60
C ARG A 104 -14.84 -2.38 3.70
N PHE A 105 -14.66 -2.80 4.95
CA PHE A 105 -14.44 -1.89 6.07
C PHE A 105 -13.17 -1.02 5.89
N LEU A 106 -12.04 -1.62 5.51
CA LEU A 106 -10.79 -0.89 5.29
C LEU A 106 -10.90 0.09 4.10
N LEU A 107 -11.59 -0.31 3.02
CA LEU A 107 -11.88 0.59 1.92
C LEU A 107 -12.71 1.80 2.39
N ALA A 108 -13.78 1.57 3.16
CA ALA A 108 -14.61 2.64 3.71
C ALA A 108 -13.81 3.54 4.67
N LYS A 109 -12.98 2.96 5.53
CA LYS A 109 -12.07 3.68 6.44
C LYS A 109 -11.06 4.56 5.68
N ASN A 110 -10.49 4.05 4.60
CA ASN A 110 -9.58 4.82 3.75
C ASN A 110 -10.31 5.95 3.01
N ALA A 111 -11.49 5.67 2.45
CA ALA A 111 -12.31 6.66 1.75
C ALA A 111 -12.88 7.75 2.67
N ALA A 112 -12.91 7.51 3.99
CA ALA A 112 -13.42 8.49 4.94
C ALA A 112 -12.66 9.82 4.86
N GLY A 113 -13.40 10.90 4.57
CA GLY A 113 -12.86 12.25 4.36
C GLY A 113 -12.24 12.48 2.98
N CYS A 114 -12.31 11.52 2.06
CA CYS A 114 -12.01 11.70 0.66
C CYS A 114 -13.27 12.03 -0.14
N ASP A 115 -13.10 12.74 -1.25
CA ASP A 115 -14.18 13.05 -2.20
C ASP A 115 -14.34 11.91 -3.22
N VAL A 116 -13.25 11.20 -3.54
CA VAL A 116 -13.22 10.07 -4.47
C VAL A 116 -12.05 9.15 -4.13
N SER A 117 -12.22 7.84 -4.35
CA SER A 117 -11.17 6.84 -4.21
C SER A 117 -10.85 6.17 -5.55
N VAL A 118 -9.57 6.03 -5.85
CA VAL A 118 -9.05 5.30 -7.01
C VAL A 118 -8.35 4.04 -6.51
N ILE A 119 -8.77 2.88 -7.02
CA ILE A 119 -8.14 1.59 -6.71
C ILE A 119 -7.25 1.21 -7.89
N GLU A 120 -5.95 1.01 -7.64
CA GLU A 120 -5.03 0.46 -8.63
C GLU A 120 -5.07 -1.06 -8.59
N GLY A 121 -5.33 -1.71 -9.74
CA GLY A 121 -5.30 -3.17 -9.85
C GLY A 121 -3.87 -3.69 -9.99
N ALA A 122 -3.53 -4.77 -9.29
CA ALA A 122 -2.25 -5.44 -9.45
C ALA A 122 -2.19 -6.28 -10.74
N MET A 123 -1.00 -6.47 -11.30
CA MET A 123 -0.72 -7.33 -12.46
C MET A 123 -1.73 -7.13 -13.61
N GLY A 124 -2.23 -8.20 -14.24
CA GLY A 124 -3.39 -8.17 -15.12
C GLY A 124 -4.68 -8.35 -14.33
N PHE A 125 -5.79 -7.82 -14.84
CA PHE A 125 -7.09 -7.77 -14.16
C PHE A 125 -7.57 -9.11 -13.60
N TYR A 126 -7.31 -10.20 -14.32
CA TYR A 126 -7.69 -11.56 -13.91
C TYR A 126 -6.56 -12.36 -13.26
N ASP A 127 -5.36 -11.79 -13.13
CA ASP A 127 -4.20 -12.48 -12.56
C ASP A 127 -4.31 -12.51 -11.04
N GLY A 128 -4.42 -13.71 -10.47
CA GLY A 128 -4.53 -13.92 -9.01
C GLY A 128 -3.26 -14.50 -8.39
N ALA A 129 -3.38 -15.07 -7.20
CA ALA A 129 -2.25 -15.61 -6.42
C ALA A 129 -1.52 -16.81 -7.06
N GLY A 130 -1.94 -17.26 -8.23
CA GLY A 130 -1.30 -18.34 -8.99
C GLY A 130 -1.57 -18.21 -10.48
N LEU A 131 -0.78 -18.93 -11.29
CA LEU A 131 -0.77 -18.77 -12.75
C LEU A 131 -2.12 -19.08 -13.45
N THR A 132 -3.01 -19.81 -12.81
CA THR A 132 -4.28 -20.26 -13.41
C THR A 132 -5.49 -19.95 -12.55
N THR A 133 -5.35 -19.10 -11.54
CA THR A 133 -6.45 -18.70 -10.65
C THR A 133 -6.70 -17.20 -10.71
N TRP A 134 -7.97 -16.82 -10.65
CA TRP A 134 -8.41 -15.43 -10.49
C TRP A 134 -8.61 -15.03 -9.03
N LYS A 135 -8.42 -15.97 -8.08
CA LYS A 135 -8.52 -15.67 -6.65
C LYS A 135 -7.44 -14.68 -6.23
N THR A 136 -7.86 -13.68 -5.43
CA THR A 136 -7.06 -12.52 -4.99
C THR A 136 -6.64 -11.55 -6.11
N SER A 137 -7.26 -11.65 -7.30
CA SER A 137 -7.02 -10.72 -8.41
C SER A 137 -7.75 -9.38 -8.23
N ALA A 138 -7.39 -8.40 -9.06
CA ALA A 138 -8.11 -7.14 -9.18
C ALA A 138 -9.60 -7.37 -9.58
N TYR A 139 -9.89 -8.41 -10.36
CA TYR A 139 -11.26 -8.81 -10.68
C TYR A 139 -12.05 -9.20 -9.42
N GLU A 140 -11.52 -10.09 -8.57
CA GLU A 140 -12.20 -10.47 -7.33
C GLU A 140 -12.38 -9.28 -6.40
N LEU A 141 -11.36 -8.43 -6.30
CA LEU A 141 -11.43 -7.19 -5.53
C LEU A 141 -12.55 -6.26 -6.03
N ALA A 142 -12.67 -6.07 -7.35
CA ALA A 142 -13.73 -5.26 -7.95
C ALA A 142 -15.13 -5.82 -7.62
N LEU A 143 -15.31 -7.13 -7.68
CA LEU A 143 -16.57 -7.79 -7.31
C LEU A 143 -16.90 -7.58 -5.81
N VAL A 144 -15.95 -7.87 -4.94
CA VAL A 144 -16.12 -7.75 -3.47
C VAL A 144 -16.43 -6.32 -3.07
N THR A 145 -15.80 -5.36 -3.72
CA THR A 145 -15.99 -3.92 -3.43
C THR A 145 -17.08 -3.27 -4.28
N LYS A 146 -17.73 -4.01 -5.17
CA LYS A 146 -18.74 -3.48 -6.11
C LYS A 146 -18.25 -2.21 -6.83
N THR A 147 -17.00 -2.22 -7.27
CA THR A 147 -16.33 -1.06 -7.85
C THR A 147 -16.36 -1.14 -9.37
N PRO A 148 -16.83 -0.11 -10.09
CA PRO A 148 -16.75 -0.07 -11.54
C PRO A 148 -15.30 -0.01 -12.00
N VAL A 149 -15.00 -0.72 -13.09
CA VAL A 149 -13.63 -0.95 -13.59
C VAL A 149 -13.39 -0.20 -14.90
N VAL A 150 -12.26 0.48 -14.97
CA VAL A 150 -11.69 1.06 -16.19
C VAL A 150 -10.44 0.26 -16.57
N LEU A 151 -10.44 -0.35 -17.76
CA LEU A 151 -9.36 -1.21 -18.20
C LEU A 151 -8.31 -0.41 -19.00
N VAL A 152 -7.07 -0.43 -18.57
CA VAL A 152 -5.94 0.16 -19.32
C VAL A 152 -5.44 -0.84 -20.35
N VAL A 153 -5.47 -0.43 -21.61
CA VAL A 153 -5.02 -1.24 -22.74
C VAL A 153 -3.86 -0.55 -23.43
N ASN A 154 -2.73 -1.24 -23.53
CA ASN A 154 -1.59 -0.73 -24.30
C ASN A 154 -1.90 -0.83 -25.79
N ALA A 155 -1.96 0.33 -26.47
CA ALA A 155 -2.27 0.43 -27.91
C ALA A 155 -1.02 0.66 -28.78
N ARG A 156 0.19 0.55 -28.22
CA ARG A 156 1.43 0.76 -28.98
C ARG A 156 1.58 -0.26 -30.09
N GLY A 157 1.65 0.23 -31.34
CA GLY A 157 1.83 -0.63 -32.51
C GLY A 157 0.65 -1.56 -32.82
N ALA A 158 -0.51 -1.31 -32.19
CA ALA A 158 -1.72 -2.07 -32.40
C ALA A 158 -2.79 -1.25 -33.15
N ALA A 159 -3.68 -1.93 -33.83
CA ALA A 159 -4.83 -1.39 -34.52
C ALA A 159 -6.09 -2.20 -34.10
N LEU A 160 -6.77 -2.83 -35.02
CA LEU A 160 -7.99 -3.61 -34.75
C LEU A 160 -7.81 -4.71 -33.69
N SER A 161 -6.60 -5.24 -33.51
CA SER A 161 -6.29 -6.24 -32.48
C SER A 161 -6.58 -5.76 -31.05
N VAL A 162 -6.60 -4.44 -30.80
CA VAL A 162 -7.01 -3.87 -29.51
C VAL A 162 -8.43 -4.29 -29.14
N LEU A 163 -9.34 -4.33 -30.14
CA LEU A 163 -10.72 -4.74 -29.95
C LEU A 163 -10.81 -6.21 -29.51
N ALA A 164 -10.00 -7.09 -30.11
CA ALA A 164 -9.98 -8.51 -29.75
C ALA A 164 -9.50 -8.72 -28.31
N VAL A 165 -8.53 -7.92 -27.83
CA VAL A 165 -8.08 -7.95 -26.43
C VAL A 165 -9.23 -7.50 -25.51
N ILE A 166 -9.87 -6.37 -25.81
CA ILE A 166 -10.98 -5.84 -25.00
C ILE A 166 -12.14 -6.86 -24.97
N GLU A 167 -12.52 -7.42 -26.12
CA GLU A 167 -13.57 -8.45 -26.21
C GLU A 167 -13.26 -9.65 -25.32
N GLY A 168 -12.01 -10.13 -25.34
CA GLY A 168 -11.56 -11.21 -24.47
C GLY A 168 -11.77 -10.89 -22.98
N PHE A 169 -11.42 -9.68 -22.55
CA PHE A 169 -11.61 -9.25 -21.16
C PHE A 169 -13.08 -9.10 -20.77
N LEU A 170 -13.93 -8.59 -21.66
CA LEU A 170 -15.37 -8.44 -21.43
C LEU A 170 -16.08 -9.80 -21.36
N CYS A 171 -15.65 -10.77 -22.18
CA CYS A 171 -16.31 -12.07 -22.29
C CYS A 171 -15.74 -13.14 -21.36
N PHE A 172 -14.53 -12.97 -20.84
CA PHE A 172 -13.87 -14.00 -20.03
C PHE A 172 -14.63 -14.31 -18.72
N ARG A 173 -15.24 -13.28 -18.11
CA ARG A 173 -16.10 -13.42 -16.94
C ARG A 173 -17.37 -12.56 -17.11
N PRO A 174 -18.57 -13.12 -16.81
CA PRO A 174 -19.85 -12.42 -17.05
C PRO A 174 -20.01 -11.12 -16.26
N GLU A 175 -19.45 -11.06 -15.06
CA GLU A 175 -19.57 -9.94 -14.12
C GLU A 175 -18.24 -9.20 -13.95
N SER A 176 -17.58 -8.89 -15.08
CA SER A 176 -16.27 -8.23 -15.03
C SER A 176 -16.28 -6.83 -14.39
N GLY A 177 -17.44 -6.16 -14.38
CA GLY A 177 -17.55 -4.79 -13.91
C GLY A 177 -16.84 -3.77 -14.78
N ILE A 178 -16.29 -4.17 -15.94
CA ILE A 178 -15.61 -3.28 -16.88
C ILE A 178 -16.64 -2.35 -17.53
N ARG A 179 -16.51 -1.05 -17.26
CA ARG A 179 -17.42 0.01 -17.77
C ARG A 179 -16.80 0.82 -18.90
N GLY A 180 -15.50 0.67 -19.11
CA GLY A 180 -14.79 1.33 -20.19
C GLY A 180 -13.30 1.11 -20.18
N VAL A 181 -12.62 1.81 -21.10
CA VAL A 181 -11.18 1.65 -21.32
C VAL A 181 -10.46 2.98 -21.40
N ILE A 182 -9.17 2.95 -21.08
CA ILE A 182 -8.20 4.00 -21.37
C ILE A 182 -7.13 3.37 -22.26
N LEU A 183 -6.84 4.00 -23.42
CA LEU A 183 -5.80 3.53 -24.33
C LEU A 183 -4.45 4.17 -23.96
N ASN A 184 -3.49 3.36 -23.52
CA ASN A 184 -2.16 3.83 -23.18
C ASN A 184 -1.19 3.68 -24.35
N GLN A 185 -0.19 4.57 -24.42
CA GLN A 185 0.79 4.67 -25.50
C GLN A 185 0.12 4.81 -26.90
N CYS A 186 -0.96 5.58 -26.95
CA CYS A 186 -1.80 5.79 -28.11
C CYS A 186 -1.61 7.23 -28.66
N THR A 187 -1.69 7.40 -29.99
CA THR A 187 -1.72 8.73 -30.61
C THR A 187 -3.16 9.23 -30.74
N ALA A 188 -3.35 10.56 -30.85
CA ALA A 188 -4.68 11.15 -31.05
C ALA A 188 -5.40 10.60 -32.30
N MET A 189 -4.68 10.37 -33.39
CA MET A 189 -5.22 9.84 -34.63
C MET A 189 -5.68 8.38 -34.44
N THR A 190 -4.87 7.55 -33.80
CA THR A 190 -5.22 6.14 -33.50
C THR A 190 -6.39 6.06 -32.54
N TYR A 191 -6.39 6.92 -31.49
CA TYR A 191 -7.48 7.01 -30.53
C TYR A 191 -8.82 7.32 -31.19
N ALA A 192 -8.88 8.34 -32.05
CA ALA A 192 -10.13 8.73 -32.73
C ALA A 192 -10.78 7.58 -33.50
N SER A 193 -9.97 6.74 -34.15
CA SER A 193 -10.48 5.57 -34.90
C SER A 193 -10.86 4.41 -33.98
N LEU A 194 -10.02 4.11 -32.99
CA LEU A 194 -10.26 2.96 -32.10
C LEU A 194 -11.40 3.22 -31.12
N SER A 195 -11.52 4.44 -30.57
CA SER A 195 -12.59 4.76 -29.61
C SER A 195 -13.98 4.59 -30.22
N ALA A 196 -14.20 5.11 -31.44
CA ALA A 196 -15.46 4.93 -32.14
C ALA A 196 -15.81 3.44 -32.37
N ALA A 197 -14.82 2.64 -32.81
CA ALA A 197 -15.02 1.22 -33.04
C ALA A 197 -15.27 0.41 -31.75
N ILE A 198 -14.63 0.80 -30.63
CA ILE A 198 -14.82 0.17 -29.31
C ILE A 198 -16.22 0.48 -28.79
N GLU A 199 -16.62 1.75 -28.81
CA GLU A 199 -17.93 2.19 -28.33
C GLU A 199 -19.10 1.60 -29.16
N GLU A 200 -18.96 1.57 -30.49
CA GLU A 200 -19.94 0.95 -31.38
C GLU A 200 -20.08 -0.56 -31.17
N ARG A 201 -18.94 -1.26 -31.01
CA ARG A 201 -18.94 -2.73 -30.92
C ARG A 201 -19.36 -3.24 -29.54
N PHE A 202 -18.91 -2.61 -28.47
CA PHE A 202 -19.04 -3.16 -27.12
C PHE A 202 -20.01 -2.38 -26.22
N GLY A 203 -20.42 -1.18 -26.61
CA GLY A 203 -21.29 -0.33 -25.79
C GLY A 203 -20.62 0.17 -24.50
N ILE A 204 -19.29 0.10 -24.41
CA ILE A 204 -18.51 0.62 -23.28
C ILE A 204 -17.82 1.92 -23.67
N ARG A 205 -17.52 2.79 -22.68
CA ARG A 205 -16.93 4.09 -22.93
C ARG A 205 -15.41 4.06 -23.07
N CYS A 206 -14.86 4.86 -24.00
CA CYS A 206 -13.47 5.21 -24.05
C CYS A 206 -13.20 6.49 -23.26
N PHE A 207 -12.56 6.40 -22.09
CA PHE A 207 -12.28 7.54 -21.21
C PHE A 207 -11.08 8.38 -21.65
N GLY A 208 -10.50 8.10 -22.82
CA GLY A 208 -9.39 8.84 -23.37
C GLY A 208 -8.15 8.00 -23.58
N PHE A 209 -7.02 8.69 -23.76
CA PHE A 209 -5.73 8.03 -24.00
C PHE A 209 -4.58 8.79 -23.35
N LEU A 210 -3.48 8.08 -23.08
CA LEU A 210 -2.18 8.71 -22.80
C LEU A 210 -1.23 8.42 -23.97
N PRO A 211 -0.56 9.44 -24.53
CA PRO A 211 0.53 9.23 -25.47
C PRO A 211 1.76 8.66 -24.74
N ARG A 212 2.74 8.19 -25.51
CA ARG A 212 4.03 7.86 -24.94
C ARG A 212 4.72 9.15 -24.46
N LEU A 213 5.13 9.18 -23.20
CA LEU A 213 5.82 10.29 -22.56
C LEU A 213 7.17 9.75 -22.03
N ASP A 214 8.21 9.87 -22.85
CA ASP A 214 9.54 9.32 -22.52
C ASP A 214 10.15 10.02 -21.30
N GLU A 215 9.84 11.30 -21.08
CA GLU A 215 10.24 12.08 -19.91
C GLU A 215 9.54 11.69 -18.61
N CYS A 216 8.43 10.97 -18.69
CA CYS A 216 7.64 10.54 -17.53
C CYS A 216 7.81 9.05 -17.22
N VAL A 217 8.83 8.39 -17.77
CA VAL A 217 9.12 7.00 -17.42
C VAL A 217 9.51 6.94 -15.94
N LEU A 218 8.73 6.17 -15.18
CA LEU A 218 9.03 5.87 -13.78
C LEU A 218 10.01 4.70 -13.77
N GLU A 219 11.31 5.02 -13.79
CA GLU A 219 12.36 4.02 -13.59
C GLU A 219 12.29 3.51 -12.15
N SER A 220 12.73 2.27 -11.95
CA SER A 220 12.84 1.56 -10.67
C SER A 220 12.33 2.30 -9.41
N ARG A 221 11.17 1.91 -8.89
CA ARG A 221 10.42 2.57 -7.82
C ARG A 221 10.99 2.33 -6.41
N HIS A 222 12.28 2.43 -6.22
CA HIS A 222 12.92 2.29 -4.91
C HIS A 222 12.72 3.58 -4.09
N LEU A 223 11.48 3.86 -3.68
CA LEU A 223 11.09 5.08 -2.96
C LEU A 223 11.74 5.25 -1.59
N GLY A 224 12.30 4.20 -1.01
CA GLY A 224 13.13 4.29 0.18
C GLY A 224 14.49 4.93 -0.07
N LEU A 225 14.89 5.07 -1.36
CA LEU A 225 16.21 5.52 -1.78
C LEU A 225 16.23 6.91 -2.43
N VAL A 226 15.06 7.56 -2.55
CA VAL A 226 14.96 8.81 -3.32
C VAL A 226 15.48 9.98 -2.53
N THR A 227 16.49 10.66 -3.06
CA THR A 227 16.99 11.92 -2.53
C THR A 227 15.95 13.04 -2.68
N ALA A 228 16.14 14.15 -1.95
CA ALA A 228 15.28 15.32 -2.10
C ALA A 228 15.24 15.88 -3.53
N GLY A 229 16.31 15.69 -4.31
CA GLY A 229 16.37 16.05 -5.73
C GLY A 229 15.49 15.15 -6.59
N GLU A 230 15.59 13.83 -6.39
CA GLU A 230 14.77 12.84 -7.10
C GLU A 230 13.28 12.97 -6.76
N ILE A 231 12.92 13.29 -5.51
CA ILE A 231 11.53 13.61 -5.13
C ILE A 231 11.00 14.80 -5.94
N ARG A 232 11.83 15.83 -6.18
CA ARG A 232 11.45 16.98 -6.99
C ARG A 232 11.22 16.57 -8.44
N ASP A 233 12.13 15.81 -9.03
CA ASP A 233 12.01 15.27 -10.39
C ASP A 233 10.74 14.42 -10.55
N LEU A 234 10.46 13.53 -9.59
CA LEU A 234 9.24 12.74 -9.59
C LEU A 234 7.97 13.60 -9.53
N ARG A 235 7.96 14.65 -8.70
CA ARG A 235 6.82 15.59 -8.66
C ARG A 235 6.65 16.35 -9.96
N GLU A 236 7.72 16.78 -10.61
CA GLU A 236 7.68 17.44 -11.93
C GLU A 236 7.12 16.48 -12.99
N LYS A 237 7.54 15.20 -12.99
CA LYS A 237 6.97 14.15 -13.84
C LYS A 237 5.48 13.96 -13.59
N MET A 238 5.04 13.95 -12.33
CA MET A 238 3.61 13.85 -12.00
C MET A 238 2.81 15.04 -12.51
N GLN A 239 3.34 16.27 -12.41
CA GLN A 239 2.68 17.45 -12.98
C GLN A 239 2.58 17.37 -14.50
N THR A 240 3.60 16.87 -15.18
CA THR A 240 3.59 16.65 -16.63
C THR A 240 2.54 15.60 -17.03
N LEU A 241 2.46 14.48 -16.30
CA LEU A 241 1.43 13.45 -16.49
C LEU A 241 0.02 14.01 -16.27
N ALA A 242 -0.20 14.78 -15.22
CA ALA A 242 -1.48 15.41 -14.93
C ALA A 242 -1.88 16.42 -16.03
N ALA A 243 -0.96 17.26 -16.47
CA ALA A 243 -1.19 18.20 -17.56
C ALA A 243 -1.53 17.51 -18.90
N GLN A 244 -0.97 16.32 -19.12
CA GLN A 244 -1.34 15.50 -20.29
C GLN A 244 -2.71 14.83 -20.10
N ALA A 245 -2.98 14.30 -18.91
CA ALA A 245 -4.27 13.71 -18.58
C ALA A 245 -5.43 14.68 -18.76
N GLU A 246 -5.29 15.92 -18.30
CA GLU A 246 -6.29 16.99 -18.52
C GLU A 246 -6.61 17.26 -20.01
N LYS A 247 -5.68 16.97 -20.90
CA LYS A 247 -5.87 17.18 -22.34
C LYS A 247 -6.50 15.99 -23.04
N THR A 248 -6.28 14.79 -22.55
CA THR A 248 -6.55 13.56 -23.31
C THR A 248 -7.37 12.51 -22.57
N LEU A 249 -7.61 12.66 -21.26
CA LEU A 249 -8.53 11.84 -20.49
C LEU A 249 -9.79 12.65 -20.14
N ASP A 250 -10.93 11.99 -20.18
CA ASP A 250 -12.20 12.56 -19.72
C ASP A 250 -12.35 12.33 -18.21
N ILE A 251 -11.68 13.20 -17.43
CA ILE A 251 -11.66 13.13 -15.97
C ILE A 251 -13.07 13.31 -15.38
N ASP A 252 -13.89 14.15 -15.97
CA ASP A 252 -15.25 14.39 -15.49
C ASP A 252 -16.14 13.14 -15.68
N ALA A 253 -15.92 12.41 -16.77
CA ALA A 253 -16.61 11.13 -16.98
C ALA A 253 -16.09 10.01 -16.06
N LEU A 254 -14.80 9.99 -15.71
CA LEU A 254 -14.27 9.08 -14.71
C LEU A 254 -14.86 9.36 -13.33
N LEU A 255 -15.04 10.62 -12.95
CA LEU A 255 -15.72 11.02 -11.72
C LEU A 255 -17.21 10.64 -11.74
N ALA A 256 -17.89 10.83 -12.88
CA ALA A 256 -19.27 10.39 -13.03
C ALA A 256 -19.40 8.86 -12.85
N LEU A 257 -18.47 8.08 -13.44
CA LEU A 257 -18.43 6.64 -13.24
C LEU A 257 -18.14 6.26 -11.78
N ALA A 258 -17.25 6.99 -11.10
CA ALA A 258 -16.96 6.74 -9.69
C ALA A 258 -18.21 6.92 -8.80
N HIS A 259 -19.08 7.86 -9.17
CA HIS A 259 -20.36 8.11 -8.48
C HIS A 259 -21.39 6.99 -8.69
N GLU A 260 -21.28 6.16 -9.73
CA GLU A 260 -22.14 5.01 -10.00
C GLU A 260 -21.81 3.79 -9.13
N ALA A 261 -20.74 3.83 -8.32
CA ALA A 261 -20.35 2.72 -7.47
C ALA A 261 -21.44 2.41 -6.44
N GLU A 262 -21.82 1.12 -6.36
CA GLU A 262 -22.88 0.66 -5.46
C GLU A 262 -22.51 0.81 -3.99
N PRO A 263 -23.49 1.00 -3.08
CA PRO A 263 -23.25 0.99 -1.64
C PRO A 263 -22.55 -0.28 -1.18
N LEU A 264 -21.70 -0.15 -0.15
CA LEU A 264 -21.01 -1.29 0.47
C LEU A 264 -21.63 -1.61 1.83
N ASP A 265 -22.01 -2.88 2.00
CA ASP A 265 -22.40 -3.42 3.29
C ASP A 265 -21.16 -3.99 3.98
N TYR A 266 -20.88 -3.55 5.20
CA TYR A 266 -19.80 -4.08 6.04
C TYR A 266 -20.12 -3.89 7.52
N THR A 267 -19.52 -4.74 8.35
CA THR A 267 -19.50 -4.57 9.79
C THR A 267 -18.17 -3.97 10.19
N PRO A 268 -18.15 -2.78 10.82
CA PRO A 268 -16.91 -2.16 11.28
C PRO A 268 -16.15 -3.05 12.27
N ALA A 269 -14.84 -3.14 12.10
CA ALA A 269 -13.97 -3.70 13.13
C ALA A 269 -13.83 -2.70 14.27
N VAL A 270 -14.39 -3.03 15.44
CA VAL A 270 -14.29 -2.18 16.62
C VAL A 270 -13.07 -2.58 17.44
N LEU A 271 -12.07 -1.71 17.46
CA LEU A 271 -10.87 -1.92 18.27
C LEU A 271 -11.11 -1.48 19.72
N PRO A 272 -10.71 -2.30 20.71
CA PRO A 272 -10.88 -1.93 22.11
C PRO A 272 -9.95 -0.76 22.46
N LYS A 273 -10.48 0.24 23.16
CA LYS A 273 -9.63 1.25 23.80
C LYS A 273 -8.87 0.60 24.95
N LYS A 274 -7.56 0.73 24.93
CA LYS A 274 -6.67 0.21 25.98
C LYS A 274 -5.88 1.34 26.64
N GLU A 275 -5.07 1.01 27.63
CA GLU A 275 -4.16 1.94 28.27
C GLU A 275 -3.17 2.53 27.26
N LYS A 276 -2.83 3.81 27.38
CA LYS A 276 -1.87 4.48 26.49
C LYS A 276 -0.49 3.84 26.61
N ILE A 277 0.09 3.48 25.48
CA ILE A 277 1.48 3.02 25.34
C ILE A 277 2.27 3.95 24.43
N ARG A 278 3.60 3.91 24.53
CA ARG A 278 4.53 4.57 23.60
C ARG A 278 5.27 3.52 22.79
N LEU A 279 4.92 3.42 21.52
CA LEU A 279 5.52 2.49 20.58
C LEU A 279 6.56 3.23 19.73
N ALA A 280 7.85 2.91 19.93
CA ALA A 280 8.91 3.39 19.03
C ALA A 280 8.81 2.71 17.69
N VAL A 281 8.79 3.49 16.61
CA VAL A 281 8.68 2.99 15.22
C VAL A 281 9.87 3.48 14.41
N ALA A 282 10.69 2.57 13.91
CA ALA A 282 11.81 2.91 13.03
C ALA A 282 11.28 3.53 11.73
N ARG A 283 11.67 4.76 11.42
CA ARG A 283 11.12 5.45 10.24
C ARG A 283 12.13 6.37 9.60
N ASP A 284 12.85 5.81 8.62
CA ASP A 284 13.80 6.51 7.77
C ASP A 284 13.88 5.83 6.39
N ASN A 285 14.93 6.08 5.63
CA ASN A 285 15.09 5.49 4.31
C ASN A 285 15.39 3.98 4.34
N ALA A 286 15.97 3.46 5.42
CA ALA A 286 16.20 2.03 5.59
C ALA A 286 14.96 1.28 6.08
N PHE A 287 14.06 1.97 6.81
CA PHE A 287 12.87 1.39 7.43
C PHE A 287 11.61 2.19 7.04
N CYS A 288 10.98 1.82 5.95
CA CYS A 288 9.87 2.59 5.38
C CYS A 288 8.64 1.74 5.02
N PHE A 289 8.69 0.41 5.15
CA PHE A 289 7.60 -0.48 4.80
C PHE A 289 6.69 -0.73 6.00
N TYR A 290 5.56 -0.04 6.01
CA TYR A 290 4.50 -0.16 7.00
C TYR A 290 3.15 -0.09 6.33
N TYR A 291 2.20 -0.89 6.78
CA TYR A 291 0.79 -0.68 6.48
C TYR A 291 0.24 0.39 7.41
N GLU A 292 -0.13 1.55 6.88
CA GLU A 292 -0.62 2.67 7.70
C GLU A 292 -1.88 2.28 8.48
N ASP A 293 -2.76 1.43 7.93
CA ASP A 293 -3.93 0.90 8.66
C ASP A 293 -3.53 0.09 9.90
N SER A 294 -2.42 -0.64 9.86
CA SER A 294 -1.87 -1.33 11.02
C SER A 294 -1.36 -0.37 12.08
N LEU A 295 -0.70 0.71 11.69
CA LEU A 295 -0.25 1.78 12.59
C LEU A 295 -1.44 2.56 13.16
N ASP A 296 -2.46 2.82 12.34
CA ASP A 296 -3.70 3.47 12.79
C ASP A 296 -4.46 2.61 13.80
N ALA A 297 -4.47 1.28 13.64
CA ALA A 297 -5.05 0.39 14.62
C ALA A 297 -4.40 0.54 16.01
N VAL A 298 -3.07 0.69 16.07
CA VAL A 298 -2.36 0.99 17.33
C VAL A 298 -2.80 2.33 17.91
N ARG A 299 -2.90 3.39 17.08
CA ARG A 299 -3.40 4.72 17.53
C ARG A 299 -4.84 4.66 18.03
N GLU A 300 -5.69 3.93 17.32
CA GLU A 300 -7.10 3.75 17.69
C GLU A 300 -7.26 3.04 19.04
N MET A 301 -6.39 2.09 19.37
CA MET A 301 -6.37 1.44 20.68
C MET A 301 -5.88 2.34 21.81
N GLY A 302 -5.22 3.46 21.50
CA GLY A 302 -4.68 4.43 22.48
C GLY A 302 -3.15 4.58 22.42
N GLY A 303 -2.46 3.89 21.51
CA GLY A 303 -1.01 3.95 21.36
C GLY A 303 -0.52 5.27 20.76
N GLU A 304 0.58 5.78 21.30
CA GLU A 304 1.37 6.87 20.74
C GLU A 304 2.51 6.28 19.92
N LEU A 305 2.56 6.60 18.62
CA LEU A 305 3.69 6.21 17.77
C LEU A 305 4.79 7.26 17.90
N VAL A 306 5.98 6.82 18.27
CA VAL A 306 7.17 7.66 18.44
C VAL A 306 8.17 7.29 17.36
N PRO A 307 8.25 8.04 16.23
CA PRO A 307 9.18 7.72 15.17
C PRO A 307 10.62 8.00 15.63
N PHE A 308 11.55 7.18 15.14
CA PHE A 308 13.00 7.38 15.30
C PHE A 308 13.72 6.88 14.04
N SER A 309 14.94 7.36 13.82
CA SER A 309 15.77 6.98 12.67
C SER A 309 16.96 6.13 13.15
N PRO A 310 16.99 4.83 12.85
CA PRO A 310 18.20 4.02 13.05
C PRO A 310 19.45 4.55 12.34
N ILE A 311 19.30 5.28 11.24
CA ILE A 311 20.43 5.87 10.49
C ILE A 311 21.02 7.06 11.25
N THR A 312 20.18 7.99 11.76
CA THR A 312 20.65 9.31 12.21
C THR A 312 20.55 9.59 13.70
N ASP A 313 19.61 8.93 14.42
CA ASP A 313 19.45 9.16 15.85
C ASP A 313 20.50 8.39 16.64
N GLY A 314 20.94 8.96 17.77
CA GLY A 314 21.98 8.36 18.60
C GLY A 314 21.50 7.27 19.57
N ALA A 315 20.18 7.19 19.80
CA ALA A 315 19.55 6.22 20.71
C ALA A 315 18.04 6.11 20.44
N LEU A 316 17.41 5.07 20.99
CA LEU A 316 15.97 4.94 21.02
C LEU A 316 15.33 6.10 21.82
N PRO A 317 14.09 6.51 21.50
CA PRO A 317 13.33 7.45 22.32
C PRO A 317 13.18 6.95 23.77
N GLU A 318 13.15 7.87 24.71
CA GLU A 318 12.97 7.53 26.13
C GLU A 318 11.55 7.05 26.45
N ASN A 319 11.42 6.21 27.48
CA ASN A 319 10.15 5.72 28.01
C ASN A 319 9.26 5.06 26.95
N ILE A 320 9.85 4.19 26.14
CA ILE A 320 9.11 3.37 25.19
C ILE A 320 8.63 2.09 25.86
N ASP A 321 7.42 1.66 25.49
CA ASP A 321 6.77 0.45 25.99
C ASP A 321 6.84 -0.69 24.97
N GLY A 322 7.25 -0.39 23.74
CA GLY A 322 7.41 -1.36 22.66
C GLY A 322 8.23 -0.81 21.50
N LEU A 323 8.67 -1.69 20.61
CA LEU A 323 9.49 -1.37 19.45
C LEU A 323 8.89 -2.03 18.18
N TYR A 324 8.79 -1.27 17.11
CA TYR A 324 8.40 -1.79 15.79
C TYR A 324 9.45 -1.39 14.74
N LEU A 325 10.16 -2.38 14.25
CA LEU A 325 11.16 -2.28 13.18
C LEU A 325 10.51 -2.89 11.92
N GLY A 326 9.98 -2.05 11.05
CA GLY A 326 9.38 -2.48 9.79
C GLY A 326 10.41 -2.90 8.75
N GLY A 327 9.92 -3.25 7.58
CA GLY A 327 10.78 -3.53 6.43
C GLY A 327 11.28 -2.27 5.75
N GLY A 328 12.03 -2.48 4.67
CA GLY A 328 12.64 -1.45 3.87
C GLY A 328 13.86 -1.97 3.13
N TYR A 329 14.90 -1.14 3.08
CA TYR A 329 16.14 -1.42 2.35
C TYR A 329 17.37 -1.24 3.26
N PRO A 330 17.49 -1.96 4.39
CA PRO A 330 18.63 -1.77 5.30
C PRO A 330 19.96 -2.15 4.66
N GLU A 331 19.97 -3.05 3.67
CA GLU A 331 21.17 -3.45 2.93
C GLU A 331 21.79 -2.31 2.14
N LEU A 332 20.99 -1.33 1.72
CA LEU A 332 21.46 -0.18 0.97
C LEU A 332 22.01 0.92 1.88
N TYR A 333 21.72 0.83 3.17
CA TYR A 333 22.20 1.72 4.23
C TYR A 333 23.00 0.95 5.28
N ALA A 334 23.51 -0.24 4.92
CA ALA A 334 24.18 -1.12 5.86
C ALA A 334 25.39 -0.45 6.50
N LYS A 335 26.15 0.34 5.73
CA LYS A 335 27.31 1.10 6.22
C LYS A 335 26.89 2.13 7.28
N GLU A 336 25.92 2.99 6.97
CA GLU A 336 25.42 4.03 7.89
C GLU A 336 24.84 3.42 9.16
N LEU A 337 24.08 2.34 9.03
CA LEU A 337 23.54 1.57 10.16
C LEU A 337 24.67 0.93 10.98
N GLY A 338 25.70 0.39 10.31
CA GLY A 338 26.87 -0.20 10.94
C GLY A 338 27.75 0.82 11.66
N GLU A 339 27.92 2.01 11.14
CA GLU A 339 28.65 3.12 11.76
C GLU A 339 27.92 3.68 12.99
N ASN A 340 26.58 3.60 13.07
CA ASN A 340 25.79 4.08 14.21
C ASN A 340 25.79 3.10 15.40
N ALA A 341 26.97 2.90 16.00
CA ALA A 341 27.18 1.96 17.10
C ALA A 341 26.32 2.29 18.36
N SER A 342 26.04 3.58 18.60
CA SER A 342 25.26 4.01 19.76
C SER A 342 23.78 3.59 19.61
N MET A 343 23.17 3.73 18.45
CA MET A 343 21.80 3.28 18.19
C MET A 343 21.71 1.75 18.25
N ARG A 344 22.67 1.03 17.63
CA ARG A 344 22.71 -0.44 17.68
C ARG A 344 22.79 -0.95 19.14
N ALA A 345 23.64 -0.34 19.97
CA ALA A 345 23.75 -0.66 21.37
C ALA A 345 22.46 -0.34 22.15
N SER A 346 21.80 0.79 21.84
CA SER A 346 20.53 1.18 22.46
C SER A 346 19.40 0.19 22.14
N VAL A 347 19.27 -0.23 20.87
CA VAL A 347 18.30 -1.24 20.44
C VAL A 347 18.57 -2.57 21.13
N ARG A 348 19.81 -3.06 21.09
CA ARG A 348 20.20 -4.30 21.74
C ARG A 348 19.90 -4.28 23.25
N ALA A 349 20.26 -3.22 23.95
CA ALA A 349 20.00 -3.09 25.38
C ALA A 349 18.50 -3.08 25.70
N ALA A 350 17.66 -2.46 24.85
CA ALA A 350 16.22 -2.48 25.02
C ALA A 350 15.66 -3.91 24.90
N LEU A 351 16.10 -4.67 23.91
CA LEU A 351 15.68 -6.07 23.70
C LEU A 351 16.17 -6.98 24.81
N GLU A 352 17.41 -6.81 25.30
CA GLU A 352 17.96 -7.55 26.45
C GLU A 352 17.18 -7.29 27.74
N ARG A 353 16.62 -6.09 27.92
CA ARG A 353 15.69 -5.78 29.03
C ARG A 353 14.30 -6.38 28.84
N GLY A 354 13.97 -6.91 27.65
CA GLY A 354 12.70 -7.54 27.33
C GLY A 354 11.62 -6.57 26.83
N VAL A 355 12.00 -5.42 26.27
CA VAL A 355 11.04 -4.54 25.57
C VAL A 355 10.39 -5.31 24.41
N PRO A 356 9.04 -5.40 24.36
CA PRO A 356 8.35 -6.09 23.28
C PRO A 356 8.70 -5.52 21.90
N CYS A 357 9.06 -6.39 20.96
CA CYS A 357 9.52 -5.97 19.64
C CYS A 357 8.90 -6.80 18.53
N ILE A 358 8.41 -6.12 17.50
CA ILE A 358 8.12 -6.69 16.17
C ILE A 358 9.18 -6.19 15.21
N ALA A 359 9.84 -7.11 14.48
CA ALA A 359 10.85 -6.81 13.49
C ALA A 359 10.57 -7.60 12.20
N GLU A 360 10.18 -6.90 11.14
CA GLU A 360 9.82 -7.50 9.85
C GLU A 360 10.91 -7.24 8.81
N CYS A 361 11.30 -8.25 8.04
CA CYS A 361 12.19 -8.17 6.88
C CYS A 361 13.45 -7.35 7.17
N GLY A 362 13.51 -6.08 6.75
CA GLY A 362 14.62 -5.19 7.05
C GLY A 362 14.87 -5.00 8.54
N GLY A 363 13.81 -4.92 9.33
CA GLY A 363 13.90 -4.86 10.80
C GLY A 363 14.51 -6.13 11.40
N PHE A 364 14.15 -7.31 10.88
CA PHE A 364 14.79 -8.57 11.26
C PHE A 364 16.28 -8.56 10.91
N MET A 365 16.62 -8.16 9.66
CA MET A 365 18.03 -8.08 9.23
C MET A 365 18.85 -7.16 10.17
N TYR A 366 18.29 -6.03 10.60
CA TYR A 366 18.96 -5.10 11.52
C TYR A 366 19.22 -5.70 12.91
N LEU A 367 18.41 -6.67 13.35
CA LEU A 367 18.60 -7.34 14.64
C LEU A 367 19.66 -8.45 14.61
N THR A 368 20.09 -8.92 13.44
CA THR A 368 21.13 -9.96 13.28
C THR A 368 22.52 -9.42 13.59
N GLU A 369 23.54 -10.26 13.49
CA GLU A 369 24.96 -9.88 13.72
C GLU A 369 25.48 -8.92 12.66
N ALA A 370 25.11 -9.17 11.37
CA ALA A 370 25.59 -8.35 10.26
C ALA A 370 24.68 -8.41 9.04
N ILE A 371 24.75 -7.38 8.19
CA ILE A 371 24.24 -7.35 6.81
C ILE A 371 25.47 -7.25 5.90
N GLY A 372 25.78 -8.31 5.15
CA GLY A 372 27.07 -8.43 4.47
C GLY A 372 28.21 -8.38 5.48
N ASP A 373 29.15 -7.44 5.28
CA ASP A 373 30.29 -7.23 6.18
C ASP A 373 30.01 -6.16 7.27
N GLU A 374 28.86 -5.50 7.23
CA GLU A 374 28.55 -4.38 8.13
C GLU A 374 27.85 -4.87 9.41
N PRO A 375 28.35 -4.50 10.61
CA PRO A 375 27.80 -4.97 11.87
C PRO A 375 26.43 -4.34 12.15
N MET A 376 25.49 -5.16 12.66
CA MET A 376 24.15 -4.74 13.04
C MET A 376 23.96 -4.79 14.58
N ALA A 377 22.71 -4.80 15.05
CA ALA A 377 22.42 -4.78 16.51
C ALA A 377 22.97 -6.02 17.24
N GLY A 378 23.14 -7.15 16.55
CA GLY A 378 23.74 -8.37 17.08
C GLY A 378 22.96 -8.98 18.24
N PHE A 379 21.64 -8.78 18.28
CA PHE A 379 20.75 -9.41 19.26
C PHE A 379 20.39 -10.83 18.85
N LEU A 380 20.16 -11.06 17.55
CA LEU A 380 19.90 -12.35 16.98
C LEU A 380 21.17 -12.93 16.33
N PRO A 381 21.40 -14.24 16.39
CA PRO A 381 22.52 -14.88 15.70
C PRO A 381 22.31 -14.82 14.18
N GLY A 382 23.41 -14.90 13.45
CA GLY A 382 23.44 -15.02 12.00
C GLY A 382 23.77 -13.74 11.25
N THR A 383 24.13 -13.95 9.99
CA THR A 383 24.50 -12.87 9.06
C THR A 383 23.58 -12.91 7.86
N CYS A 384 23.09 -11.76 7.45
CA CYS A 384 22.32 -11.60 6.22
C CYS A 384 23.25 -11.39 5.02
N PHE A 385 22.91 -12.03 3.89
CA PHE A 385 23.72 -12.02 2.67
C PHE A 385 22.86 -11.90 1.42
N ASP A 386 23.39 -11.24 0.39
CA ASP A 386 22.74 -11.17 -0.92
C ASP A 386 22.83 -12.52 -1.64
N THR A 387 21.71 -13.05 -2.09
CA THR A 387 21.66 -14.29 -2.85
C THR A 387 21.82 -14.09 -4.36
N GLY A 388 21.90 -12.84 -4.83
CA GLY A 388 21.96 -12.47 -6.25
C GLY A 388 20.69 -12.78 -7.05
N LYS A 389 19.61 -13.19 -6.38
CA LYS A 389 18.33 -13.54 -7.00
C LYS A 389 17.18 -13.33 -6.01
N LEU A 390 15.97 -13.30 -6.52
CA LEU A 390 14.77 -13.29 -5.68
C LEU A 390 14.66 -14.61 -4.90
N THR A 391 14.85 -14.56 -3.59
CA THR A 391 14.90 -15.74 -2.72
C THR A 391 13.50 -16.25 -2.38
N ARG A 392 12.63 -15.33 -1.95
CA ARG A 392 11.24 -15.62 -1.64
C ARG A 392 10.34 -14.52 -2.15
N PHE A 393 9.20 -14.93 -2.67
CA PHE A 393 8.21 -14.03 -3.24
C PHE A 393 6.80 -14.58 -3.07
N GLY A 394 5.88 -13.73 -2.67
CA GLY A 394 4.44 -13.96 -2.70
C GLY A 394 3.85 -14.34 -1.35
N TYR A 395 2.59 -14.72 -1.39
CA TYR A 395 1.77 -14.98 -0.22
C TYR A 395 2.15 -16.24 0.54
N VAL A 396 2.02 -16.15 1.85
CA VAL A 396 2.21 -17.26 2.80
C VAL A 396 1.20 -17.16 3.94
N THR A 397 0.90 -18.30 4.56
CA THR A 397 0.26 -18.33 5.88
C THR A 397 1.33 -18.71 6.90
N LEU A 398 1.48 -17.89 7.93
CA LEU A 398 2.36 -18.18 9.06
C LEU A 398 1.57 -18.93 10.13
N ARG A 399 2.13 -20.02 10.62
CA ARG A 399 1.58 -20.81 11.75
C ARG A 399 2.62 -20.88 12.86
N ALA A 400 2.27 -20.43 14.05
CA ALA A 400 3.15 -20.49 15.22
C ALA A 400 3.40 -21.94 15.67
N LYS A 401 4.66 -22.31 15.84
CA LYS A 401 5.10 -23.63 16.35
C LYS A 401 5.21 -23.66 17.88
N LYS A 402 5.28 -22.51 18.53
CA LYS A 402 5.36 -22.33 19.99
C LYS A 402 4.65 -21.05 20.40
N ASP A 403 4.30 -20.96 21.68
CA ASP A 403 3.78 -19.72 22.28
C ASP A 403 4.81 -18.61 22.12
N ASN A 404 4.37 -17.41 21.82
CA ASN A 404 5.24 -16.25 21.55
C ASN A 404 4.51 -14.93 21.78
N LEU A 405 5.22 -13.81 21.57
CA LEU A 405 4.71 -12.44 21.72
C LEU A 405 3.35 -12.21 21.04
N LEU A 406 3.13 -12.79 19.86
CA LEU A 406 1.98 -12.47 19.01
C LEU A 406 0.81 -13.43 19.21
N CYS A 407 1.08 -14.70 19.55
CA CYS A 407 0.02 -15.71 19.65
C CYS A 407 0.45 -16.96 20.41
N ARG A 408 -0.53 -17.81 20.70
CA ARG A 408 -0.30 -19.19 21.19
C ARG A 408 0.09 -20.10 20.03
N THR A 409 0.65 -21.26 20.38
CA THR A 409 0.94 -22.36 19.45
C THR A 409 -0.25 -22.67 18.55
N GLY A 410 -0.01 -22.75 17.25
CA GLY A 410 -1.03 -22.97 16.24
C GLY A 410 -1.77 -21.70 15.77
N GLY A 411 -1.50 -20.54 16.35
CA GLY A 411 -2.02 -19.26 15.84
C GLY A 411 -1.53 -18.98 14.42
N GLU A 412 -2.42 -18.47 13.58
CA GLU A 412 -2.16 -18.23 12.16
C GLU A 412 -2.38 -16.76 11.76
N ILE A 413 -1.57 -16.29 10.83
CA ILE A 413 -1.76 -15.00 10.16
C ILE A 413 -1.33 -15.10 8.70
N ALA A 414 -2.11 -14.47 7.82
CA ALA A 414 -1.70 -14.30 6.43
C ALA A 414 -0.59 -13.24 6.33
N ALA A 415 0.41 -13.54 5.52
CA ALA A 415 1.59 -12.74 5.33
C ALA A 415 2.08 -12.79 3.87
N HIS A 416 3.09 -12.00 3.55
CA HIS A 416 3.81 -12.13 2.30
C HIS A 416 5.32 -11.98 2.52
N GLU A 417 6.11 -12.51 1.60
CA GLU A 417 7.56 -12.30 1.53
C GLU A 417 7.94 -11.74 0.16
N PHE A 418 8.89 -10.80 0.17
CA PHE A 418 9.52 -10.29 -1.04
C PHE A 418 10.94 -9.83 -0.69
N HIS A 419 11.93 -10.72 -0.86
CA HIS A 419 13.32 -10.38 -0.53
C HIS A 419 14.35 -11.11 -1.39
N HIS A 420 15.46 -10.43 -1.65
CA HIS A 420 16.64 -10.94 -2.33
C HIS A 420 17.69 -11.46 -1.34
N TRP A 421 17.75 -10.84 -0.18
CA TRP A 421 18.66 -11.22 0.89
C TRP A 421 18.12 -12.40 1.69
N ASP A 422 19.03 -13.27 2.19
CA ASP A 422 18.70 -14.36 3.10
C ASP A 422 19.57 -14.28 4.35
N CYS A 423 19.26 -15.09 5.36
CA CYS A 423 20.00 -15.10 6.62
C CYS A 423 20.48 -16.53 6.94
N THR A 424 21.68 -16.65 7.51
CA THR A 424 22.20 -17.93 7.97
C THR A 424 21.40 -18.56 9.12
N CYS A 425 20.65 -17.74 9.88
CA CYS A 425 19.78 -18.12 10.98
C CYS A 425 18.39 -17.48 10.86
N PRO A 426 17.52 -17.92 9.92
CA PRO A 426 16.22 -17.29 9.68
C PRO A 426 15.18 -17.54 10.79
N GLY A 427 15.50 -18.35 11.80
CA GLY A 427 14.59 -18.76 12.87
C GLY A 427 13.71 -19.95 12.51
N ASP A 428 12.99 -20.47 13.53
CA ASP A 428 12.17 -21.68 13.42
C ASP A 428 10.85 -21.61 14.21
N ALA A 429 10.49 -20.42 14.71
CA ALA A 429 9.33 -20.25 15.58
C ALA A 429 8.00 -20.36 14.84
N PHE A 430 8.01 -20.13 13.52
CA PHE A 430 6.84 -20.23 12.66
C PHE A 430 7.12 -21.18 11.49
N ALA A 431 6.05 -21.82 11.00
CA ALA A 431 6.02 -22.49 9.71
C ALA A 431 5.30 -21.55 8.72
N ALA A 432 5.98 -21.20 7.63
CA ALA A 432 5.39 -20.50 6.51
C ALA A 432 4.91 -21.52 5.46
N GLU A 433 3.69 -21.36 4.99
CA GLU A 433 3.07 -22.22 3.97
C GLU A 433 2.53 -21.38 2.81
N LYS A 434 2.96 -21.69 1.59
CA LYS A 434 2.41 -21.08 0.37
C LYS A 434 1.07 -21.72 -0.01
N PRO A 435 0.21 -21.01 -0.77
CA PRO A 435 -0.99 -21.61 -1.38
C PRO A 435 -0.69 -22.85 -2.25
N THR A 436 0.54 -22.97 -2.76
CA THR A 436 1.02 -24.15 -3.52
C THR A 436 1.41 -25.35 -2.65
N GLY A 437 1.34 -25.23 -1.32
CA GLY A 437 1.74 -26.26 -0.36
C GLY A 437 3.23 -26.31 -0.02
N ARG A 438 4.07 -25.45 -0.61
CA ARG A 438 5.48 -25.35 -0.22
C ARG A 438 5.59 -24.75 1.18
N ARG A 439 6.42 -25.39 2.03
CA ARG A 439 6.60 -25.03 3.44
C ARG A 439 8.07 -24.80 3.79
N TRP A 440 8.31 -23.93 4.77
CA TRP A 440 9.61 -23.75 5.41
C TRP A 440 9.44 -23.19 6.83
N GLU A 441 10.47 -23.30 7.63
CA GLU A 441 10.55 -22.67 8.94
C GLU A 441 11.12 -21.26 8.82
N CYS A 442 10.63 -20.35 9.65
CA CYS A 442 11.05 -18.96 9.65
C CYS A 442 10.77 -18.29 11.00
N ALA A 443 11.28 -17.09 11.14
CA ALA A 443 11.16 -16.16 12.26
C ALA A 443 11.73 -16.69 13.57
N ALA A 444 12.46 -15.81 14.25
CA ALA A 444 12.79 -15.95 15.66
C ALA A 444 11.65 -15.35 16.49
N ALA A 445 11.23 -16.03 17.54
CA ALA A 445 10.19 -15.51 18.43
C ALA A 445 10.36 -15.97 19.86
N SER A 446 9.96 -15.10 20.79
CA SER A 446 9.90 -15.34 22.25
C SER A 446 8.69 -14.62 22.83
N ASP A 447 8.56 -14.60 24.15
CA ASP A 447 7.49 -13.85 24.84
C ASP A 447 7.54 -12.33 24.60
N THR A 448 8.69 -11.81 24.14
CA THR A 448 8.91 -10.38 23.91
C THR A 448 9.37 -10.04 22.49
N LEU A 449 9.51 -11.01 21.61
CA LEU A 449 10.04 -10.80 20.26
C LEU A 449 9.25 -11.55 19.20
N TYR A 450 9.00 -10.90 18.07
CA TYR A 450 8.83 -11.50 16.75
C TYR A 450 9.83 -10.86 15.80
N ALA A 451 10.63 -11.66 15.09
CA ALA A 451 11.58 -11.17 14.09
C ALA A 451 11.71 -12.16 12.93
N GLY A 452 11.41 -11.74 11.70
CA GLY A 452 11.48 -12.60 10.51
C GLY A 452 11.27 -11.84 9.21
N TYR A 453 11.51 -12.52 8.08
CA TYR A 453 11.29 -11.93 6.76
C TYR A 453 9.82 -11.67 6.41
N PRO A 454 8.84 -12.52 6.82
CA PRO A 454 7.46 -12.29 6.45
C PRO A 454 6.91 -10.97 7.00
N HIS A 455 6.15 -10.28 6.14
CA HIS A 455 5.35 -9.11 6.49
C HIS A 455 3.89 -9.51 6.67
N PHE A 456 3.21 -8.96 7.66
CA PHE A 456 1.80 -9.18 7.87
C PHE A 456 1.04 -7.88 8.17
N HIS A 457 -0.25 -7.92 7.98
CA HIS A 457 -1.14 -6.80 8.29
C HIS A 457 -1.98 -7.15 9.52
N PHE A 458 -2.06 -6.29 10.54
CA PHE A 458 -2.77 -6.61 11.78
C PHE A 458 -4.25 -6.93 11.58
N TYR A 459 -4.92 -6.31 10.60
CA TYR A 459 -6.31 -6.65 10.28
C TYR A 459 -6.49 -8.04 9.65
N SER A 460 -5.41 -8.73 9.27
CA SER A 460 -5.46 -10.14 8.89
C SER A 460 -5.77 -11.04 10.10
N ASN A 461 -5.25 -10.69 11.28
CA ASN A 461 -5.60 -11.31 12.54
C ASN A 461 -5.35 -10.33 13.70
N LEU A 462 -6.41 -9.71 14.21
CA LEU A 462 -6.33 -8.70 15.27
C LEU A 462 -5.81 -9.25 16.60
N GLU A 463 -5.89 -10.56 16.87
CA GLU A 463 -5.34 -11.17 18.08
C GLU A 463 -3.82 -10.97 18.18
N PHE A 464 -3.12 -10.93 17.03
CA PHE A 464 -1.68 -10.63 16.99
C PHE A 464 -1.39 -9.20 17.49
N LEU A 465 -2.22 -8.24 17.07
CA LEU A 465 -2.12 -6.86 17.56
C LEU A 465 -2.43 -6.79 19.05
N TYR A 466 -3.50 -7.45 19.51
CA TYR A 466 -3.92 -7.40 20.89
C TYR A 466 -2.87 -7.99 21.83
N SER A 467 -2.28 -9.13 21.44
CA SER A 467 -1.20 -9.78 22.22
C SER A 467 0.03 -8.89 22.32
N PHE A 468 0.46 -8.28 21.21
CA PHE A 468 1.57 -7.33 21.19
C PHE A 468 1.29 -6.10 22.04
N TYR A 469 0.11 -5.51 21.91
CA TYR A 469 -0.28 -4.32 22.66
C TYR A 469 -0.33 -4.60 24.18
N ASP A 470 -0.84 -5.75 24.59
CA ASP A 470 -0.89 -6.17 25.99
C ASP A 470 0.51 -6.44 26.57
N ALA A 471 1.45 -6.93 25.77
CA ALA A 471 2.84 -7.03 26.17
C ALA A 471 3.47 -5.64 26.40
N CYS A 472 3.16 -4.66 25.55
CA CYS A 472 3.61 -3.27 25.73
C CYS A 472 3.02 -2.64 27.01
N ILE A 473 1.76 -2.90 27.35
CA ILE A 473 1.17 -2.44 28.63
C ILE A 473 1.90 -3.07 29.84
N LYS A 474 2.23 -4.36 29.77
CA LYS A 474 3.01 -5.01 30.85
C LYS A 474 4.39 -4.38 31.00
N GLU A 475 5.07 -4.05 29.91
CA GLU A 475 6.37 -3.38 29.95
C GLU A 475 6.26 -2.01 30.59
N LYS A 476 5.25 -1.21 30.18
CA LYS A 476 4.97 0.09 30.82
C LYS A 476 4.79 -0.02 32.35
N HIS A 477 3.99 -1.00 32.79
CA HIS A 477 3.78 -1.19 34.24
C HIS A 477 5.06 -1.59 34.99
N ARG A 478 5.98 -2.32 34.32
CA ARG A 478 7.30 -2.64 34.87
C ARG A 478 8.16 -1.39 35.03
N HIS A 479 8.14 -0.47 34.04
CA HIS A 479 8.83 0.82 34.14
C HIS A 479 8.24 1.71 35.25
N ASP A 480 6.92 1.73 35.41
CA ASP A 480 6.22 2.53 36.40
C ASP A 480 6.37 1.96 37.84
N GLY A 481 7.09 0.85 38.02
CA GLY A 481 7.29 0.20 39.33
C GLY A 481 6.01 -0.40 39.93
N LYS A 482 5.05 -0.79 39.10
CA LYS A 482 3.77 -1.39 39.51
C LYS A 482 3.81 -2.91 39.69
N TYR A 483 5.00 -3.53 39.49
CA TYR A 483 5.27 -4.96 39.72
C TYR A 483 6.54 -5.15 40.52
#